data_5d3f96771dc57e8de56969168d33d1f9
#
_entry.id   5d3f96771dc57e8de56969168d33d1f9
#
_cell.length_a   1.000
_cell.length_b   1.000
_cell.length_c   1.000
_cell.angle_alpha   90.00
_cell.angle_beta   90.00
_cell.angle_gamma   90.00
#
_symmetry.space_group_name_H-M   'P 1'
#
loop_
_entity.id
_entity.type
_entity.pdbx_description
1 polymer ?
#
loop_
_entity_poly.entity_id
_entity_poly.type
_entity_poly.pdbx_seq_one_letter_code
_entity_poly.pdbx_strand_id
1 'polypeptide(L)'
;MAVGPIATLGPVGRDSSGYRPLLGERVRGPAVLVIALAIIVIAVFGMRYADQDMPGHLDRSLDALIRHALHRDQPITAALVNLGNPGQATVLVAAVAGAAAIARRWAGVLLTIVGTVTAVAITDLILKPLIGRLSYGHLSFPSGHTTVVAAVAFATAILIAGARWPRSTILRLVAGLAAVAVAVGVAISLVALRVHYATDTVAGYCVALATVLTVALCLDFIGPRFRRPQLQQ
;
A
#
# COMPACT_ATOMS: atom_id res chain seq x y z
N MET A 1 20.42 -31.49 14.52
CA MET A 1 19.93 -30.64 13.43
C MET A 1 20.38 -29.20 13.72
N ALA A 2 21.37 -28.72 12.97
CA ALA A 2 21.90 -27.36 13.15
C ALA A 2 20.98 -26.40 12.39
N VAL A 3 20.35 -25.47 13.10
CA VAL A 3 19.61 -24.36 12.54
C VAL A 3 20.63 -23.41 11.90
N GLY A 4 20.62 -23.31 10.57
CA GLY A 4 21.47 -22.39 9.83
C GLY A 4 21.20 -20.93 10.23
N PRO A 5 22.21 -20.04 10.15
CA PRO A 5 22.05 -18.65 10.57
C PRO A 5 20.97 -17.96 9.74
N ILE A 6 20.03 -17.32 10.44
CA ILE A 6 19.01 -16.42 9.85
C ILE A 6 19.80 -15.36 9.07
N ALA A 7 19.61 -15.33 7.75
CA ALA A 7 20.26 -14.35 6.89
C ALA A 7 19.88 -12.93 7.37
N THR A 8 20.81 -12.26 8.01
CA THR A 8 20.67 -10.87 8.41
C THR A 8 20.49 -10.06 7.13
N LEU A 9 19.35 -9.39 7.00
CA LEU A 9 19.13 -8.37 6.01
C LEU A 9 20.12 -7.23 6.30
N GLY A 10 21.31 -7.35 5.72
CA GLY A 10 22.35 -6.33 5.82
C GLY A 10 21.84 -5.00 5.29
N PRO A 11 22.40 -3.85 5.71
CA PRO A 11 22.01 -2.55 5.18
C PRO A 11 22.20 -2.54 3.67
N VAL A 12 21.15 -2.13 2.94
CA VAL A 12 21.19 -1.95 1.50
C VAL A 12 22.39 -1.04 1.16
N GLY A 13 23.43 -1.63 0.56
CA GLY A 13 24.66 -0.93 0.19
C GLY A 13 24.37 0.24 -0.74
N ARG A 14 25.19 1.30 -0.69
CA ARG A 14 25.20 2.33 -1.75
C ARG A 14 25.81 1.69 -2.99
N ASP A 15 25.13 1.85 -4.11
CA ASP A 15 25.78 1.61 -5.40
C ASP A 15 26.87 2.69 -5.66
N SER A 16 27.72 2.48 -6.68
CA SER A 16 28.78 3.40 -7.07
C SER A 16 28.28 4.80 -7.45
N SER A 17 26.96 4.98 -7.65
CA SER A 17 26.31 6.26 -7.96
C SER A 17 25.90 7.06 -6.72
N GLY A 18 26.04 6.51 -5.52
CA GLY A 18 25.54 7.07 -4.26
C GLY A 18 24.01 7.06 -4.15
N TYR A 19 23.30 6.40 -5.06
CA TYR A 19 21.87 6.15 -4.98
C TYR A 19 21.59 5.10 -3.90
N ARG A 20 20.49 5.30 -3.18
CA ARG A 20 19.99 4.31 -2.21
C ARG A 20 18.74 3.67 -2.76
N PRO A 21 18.81 2.42 -3.21
CA PRO A 21 17.65 1.74 -3.74
C PRO A 21 16.55 1.62 -2.67
N LEU A 22 15.31 1.71 -3.11
CA LEU A 22 14.12 1.51 -2.28
C LEU A 22 13.92 0.03 -1.98
N LEU A 23 14.17 -0.82 -2.98
CA LEU A 23 14.07 -2.28 -2.89
C LEU A 23 15.45 -2.91 -3.09
N GLY A 24 15.86 -3.75 -2.15
CA GLY A 24 17.06 -4.55 -2.28
C GLY A 24 16.96 -5.51 -3.48
N GLU A 25 18.07 -5.82 -4.14
CA GLU A 25 18.08 -6.68 -5.35
C GLU A 25 17.38 -8.02 -5.14
N ARG A 26 17.56 -8.64 -3.97
CA ARG A 26 16.93 -9.91 -3.61
C ARG A 26 15.40 -9.83 -3.52
N VAL A 27 14.84 -8.64 -3.33
CA VAL A 27 13.39 -8.42 -3.17
C VAL A 27 12.72 -8.08 -4.50
N ARG A 28 13.48 -7.68 -5.54
CA ARG A 28 12.91 -7.23 -6.83
C ARG A 28 12.14 -8.34 -7.54
N GLY A 29 12.68 -9.55 -7.59
CA GLY A 29 11.98 -10.69 -8.19
C GLY A 29 10.67 -11.04 -7.46
N PRO A 30 10.70 -11.27 -6.13
CA PRO A 30 9.48 -11.41 -5.34
C PRO A 30 8.49 -10.26 -5.50
N ALA A 31 8.95 -9.01 -5.60
CA ALA A 31 8.06 -7.85 -5.81
C ALA A 31 7.30 -7.95 -7.15
N VAL A 32 7.95 -8.35 -8.22
CA VAL A 32 7.28 -8.57 -9.53
C VAL A 32 6.21 -9.66 -9.43
N LEU A 33 6.49 -10.76 -8.74
CA LEU A 33 5.51 -11.81 -8.51
C LEU A 33 4.30 -11.29 -7.70
N VAL A 34 4.55 -10.53 -6.65
CA VAL A 34 3.49 -9.92 -5.82
C VAL A 34 2.64 -8.94 -6.64
N ILE A 35 3.24 -8.14 -7.51
CA ILE A 35 2.53 -7.25 -8.43
C ILE A 35 1.61 -8.08 -9.34
N ALA A 36 2.13 -9.14 -9.95
CA ALA A 36 1.35 -10.00 -10.84
C ALA A 36 0.16 -10.65 -10.11
N LEU A 37 0.39 -11.17 -8.90
CA LEU A 37 -0.68 -11.75 -8.09
C LEU A 37 -1.73 -10.72 -7.70
N ALA A 38 -1.33 -9.50 -7.31
CA ALA A 38 -2.25 -8.42 -7.00
C ALA A 38 -3.11 -8.03 -8.20
N ILE A 39 -2.52 -7.93 -9.40
CA ILE A 39 -3.26 -7.66 -10.64
C ILE A 39 -4.26 -8.79 -10.94
N ILE A 40 -3.87 -10.05 -10.77
CA ILE A 40 -4.77 -11.19 -10.95
C ILE A 40 -5.97 -11.11 -10.00
N VAL A 41 -5.74 -10.79 -8.73
CA VAL A 41 -6.84 -10.64 -7.74
C VAL A 41 -7.79 -9.52 -8.14
N ILE A 42 -7.25 -8.36 -8.56
CA ILE A 42 -8.06 -7.22 -9.03
C ILE A 42 -8.90 -7.65 -10.25
N ALA A 43 -8.29 -8.32 -11.22
CA ALA A 43 -8.97 -8.76 -12.43
C ALA A 43 -10.07 -9.80 -12.13
N VAL A 44 -9.76 -10.80 -11.31
CA VAL A 44 -10.73 -11.84 -10.94
C VAL A 44 -11.93 -11.24 -10.20
N PHE A 45 -11.69 -10.40 -9.20
CA PHE A 45 -12.80 -9.76 -8.48
C PHE A 45 -13.53 -8.73 -9.34
N GLY A 46 -12.80 -7.95 -10.16
CA GLY A 46 -13.40 -7.01 -11.10
C GLY A 46 -14.35 -7.69 -12.06
N MET A 47 -13.92 -8.77 -12.73
CA MET A 47 -14.77 -9.55 -13.62
C MET A 47 -15.94 -10.24 -12.90
N ARG A 48 -15.69 -10.71 -11.67
CA ARG A 48 -16.72 -11.44 -10.88
C ARG A 48 -17.82 -10.54 -10.39
N TYR A 49 -17.54 -9.26 -10.12
CA TYR A 49 -18.44 -8.31 -9.48
C TYR A 49 -18.79 -7.11 -10.38
N ALA A 50 -18.44 -7.14 -11.67
CA ALA A 50 -18.78 -6.10 -12.62
C ALA A 50 -20.29 -5.87 -12.65
N ASP A 51 -20.69 -4.59 -12.62
CA ASP A 51 -22.08 -4.11 -12.69
C ASP A 51 -23.03 -4.69 -11.62
N GLN A 52 -22.49 -5.21 -10.51
CA GLN A 52 -23.29 -5.74 -9.41
C GLN A 52 -23.55 -4.66 -8.35
N ASP A 53 -24.77 -4.64 -7.82
CA ASP A 53 -25.22 -3.77 -6.74
C ASP A 53 -25.42 -4.51 -5.40
N MET A 54 -25.27 -5.84 -5.40
CA MET A 54 -25.51 -6.70 -4.25
C MET A 54 -24.20 -7.38 -3.80
N PRO A 55 -24.06 -7.65 -2.47
CA PRO A 55 -22.90 -8.38 -1.96
C PRO A 55 -22.88 -9.82 -2.49
N GLY A 56 -21.72 -10.27 -2.95
CA GLY A 56 -21.50 -11.66 -3.32
C GLY A 56 -21.57 -12.61 -2.10
N HIS A 57 -21.50 -13.92 -2.36
CA HIS A 57 -21.52 -14.92 -1.27
C HIS A 57 -20.34 -14.72 -0.29
N LEU A 58 -19.14 -14.46 -0.84
CA LEU A 58 -17.94 -14.20 -0.04
C LEU A 58 -18.10 -12.94 0.81
N ASP A 59 -18.63 -11.85 0.22
CA ASP A 59 -18.87 -10.62 0.97
C ASP A 59 -19.86 -10.84 2.10
N ARG A 60 -21.00 -11.49 1.83
CA ARG A 60 -22.02 -11.76 2.88
C ARG A 60 -21.41 -12.47 4.08
N SER A 61 -20.56 -13.47 3.85
CA SER A 61 -19.96 -14.25 4.93
C SER A 61 -18.93 -13.44 5.72
N LEU A 62 -18.00 -12.76 5.03
CA LEU A 62 -16.94 -11.96 5.66
C LEU A 62 -17.51 -10.71 6.36
N ASP A 63 -18.41 -10.01 5.71
CA ASP A 63 -19.03 -8.81 6.25
C ASP A 63 -19.86 -9.11 7.49
N ALA A 64 -20.59 -10.24 7.52
CA ALA A 64 -21.34 -10.65 8.69
C ALA A 64 -20.41 -10.94 9.88
N LEU A 65 -19.31 -11.66 9.64
CA LEU A 65 -18.29 -11.96 10.67
C LEU A 65 -17.67 -10.68 11.25
N ILE A 66 -17.23 -9.77 10.37
CA ILE A 66 -16.59 -8.51 10.77
C ILE A 66 -17.56 -7.63 11.56
N ARG A 67 -18.79 -7.48 11.09
CA ARG A 67 -19.82 -6.68 11.78
C ARG A 67 -20.19 -7.27 13.13
N HIS A 68 -20.27 -8.60 13.23
CA HIS A 68 -20.52 -9.25 14.52
C HIS A 68 -19.38 -9.00 15.51
N ALA A 69 -18.13 -9.08 15.05
CA ALA A 69 -16.96 -8.88 15.91
C ALA A 69 -16.83 -7.44 16.41
N LEU A 70 -17.17 -6.43 15.57
CA LEU A 70 -16.90 -5.01 15.84
C LEU A 70 -18.15 -4.16 16.14
N HIS A 71 -19.29 -4.77 16.46
CA HIS A 71 -20.54 -4.03 16.66
C HIS A 71 -20.50 -3.02 17.83
N ARG A 72 -19.58 -3.20 18.79
CA ARG A 72 -19.41 -2.33 19.97
C ARG A 72 -18.34 -1.24 19.80
N ASP A 73 -17.49 -1.34 18.79
CA ASP A 73 -16.29 -0.50 18.66
C ASP A 73 -16.48 0.63 17.64
N GLN A 74 -17.70 1.16 17.51
CA GLN A 74 -18.03 2.19 16.52
C GLN A 74 -17.16 3.45 16.59
N PRO A 75 -16.78 4.00 17.77
CA PRO A 75 -15.89 5.16 17.81
C PRO A 75 -14.51 4.90 17.21
N ILE A 76 -13.94 3.72 17.46
CA ILE A 76 -12.61 3.35 16.92
C ILE A 76 -12.70 3.12 15.42
N THR A 77 -13.72 2.40 14.96
CA THR A 77 -13.91 2.14 13.53
C THR A 77 -14.15 3.43 12.75
N ALA A 78 -14.94 4.37 13.28
CA ALA A 78 -15.14 5.68 12.67
C ALA A 78 -13.83 6.50 12.60
N ALA A 79 -13.04 6.50 13.67
CA ALA A 79 -11.74 7.18 13.69
C ALA A 79 -10.78 6.60 12.65
N LEU A 80 -10.74 5.27 12.49
CA LEU A 80 -9.90 4.62 11.48
C LEU A 80 -10.35 4.94 10.05
N VAL A 81 -11.65 4.91 9.78
CA VAL A 81 -12.19 5.26 8.45
C VAL A 81 -11.83 6.69 8.06
N ASN A 82 -11.86 7.62 9.03
CA ASN A 82 -11.49 9.00 8.78
C ASN A 82 -10.06 9.19 8.23
N LEU A 83 -9.12 8.26 8.50
CA LEU A 83 -7.77 8.32 7.92
C LEU A 83 -7.77 8.24 6.39
N GLY A 84 -8.78 7.63 5.80
CA GLY A 84 -8.94 7.53 4.34
C GLY A 84 -9.66 8.71 3.71
N ASN A 85 -10.21 9.65 4.48
CA ASN A 85 -10.83 10.86 3.95
C ASN A 85 -9.77 11.78 3.30
N PRO A 86 -10.11 12.53 2.24
CA PRO A 86 -9.13 13.30 1.47
C PRO A 86 -8.22 14.21 2.31
N GLY A 87 -8.76 14.90 3.31
CA GLY A 87 -7.99 15.79 4.19
C GLY A 87 -6.95 15.03 5.02
N GLN A 88 -7.38 14.00 5.74
CA GLN A 88 -6.52 13.18 6.60
C GLN A 88 -5.50 12.38 5.77
N ALA A 89 -5.91 11.84 4.63
CA ALA A 89 -5.03 11.16 3.69
C ALA A 89 -3.94 12.10 3.18
N THR A 90 -4.28 13.34 2.84
CA THR A 90 -3.29 14.36 2.43
C THR A 90 -2.29 14.65 3.54
N VAL A 91 -2.75 14.77 4.80
CA VAL A 91 -1.86 14.96 5.96
C VAL A 91 -0.93 13.76 6.13
N LEU A 92 -1.43 12.52 5.99
CA LEU A 92 -0.61 11.31 6.08
C LEU A 92 0.46 11.28 4.98
N VAL A 93 0.09 11.57 3.73
CA VAL A 93 1.04 11.65 2.61
C VAL A 93 2.10 12.72 2.88
N ALA A 94 1.68 13.91 3.30
CA ALA A 94 2.59 15.02 3.61
C ALA A 94 3.54 14.68 4.76
N ALA A 95 3.05 14.03 5.82
CA ALA A 95 3.87 13.61 6.96
C ALA A 95 4.96 12.59 6.55
N VAL A 96 4.60 11.56 5.78
CA VAL A 96 5.56 10.53 5.35
C VAL A 96 6.53 11.11 4.32
N ALA A 97 6.06 11.89 3.35
CA ALA A 97 6.92 12.55 2.37
C ALA A 97 7.85 13.58 3.04
N GLY A 98 7.34 14.36 4.00
CA GLY A 98 8.12 15.30 4.81
C GLY A 98 9.21 14.61 5.62
N ALA A 99 8.88 13.50 6.30
CA ALA A 99 9.87 12.69 7.00
C ALA A 99 10.97 12.14 6.07
N ALA A 100 10.58 11.69 4.87
CA ALA A 100 11.53 11.25 3.85
C ALA A 100 12.41 12.40 3.34
N ALA A 101 11.86 13.62 3.18
CA ALA A 101 12.58 14.81 2.77
C ALA A 101 13.60 15.25 3.84
N ILE A 102 13.20 15.28 5.11
CA ILE A 102 14.09 15.57 6.25
C ILE A 102 15.24 14.56 6.30
N ALA A 103 14.96 13.28 6.05
CA ALA A 103 15.96 12.23 5.93
C ALA A 103 16.78 12.30 4.63
N ARG A 104 16.55 13.29 3.74
CA ARG A 104 17.16 13.47 2.43
C ARG A 104 17.02 12.25 1.51
N ARG A 105 15.89 11.55 1.63
CA ARG A 105 15.54 10.37 0.82
C ARG A 105 14.56 10.77 -0.29
N TRP A 106 15.03 11.50 -1.30
CA TRP A 106 14.18 12.04 -2.36
C TRP A 106 13.41 10.98 -3.15
N ALA A 107 14.01 9.81 -3.38
CA ALA A 107 13.28 8.65 -3.95
C ALA A 107 12.12 8.23 -3.06
N GLY A 108 12.24 8.37 -1.74
CA GLY A 108 11.16 8.10 -0.80
C GLY A 108 10.03 9.14 -0.86
N VAL A 109 10.37 10.41 -1.06
CA VAL A 109 9.38 11.47 -1.30
C VAL A 109 8.57 11.15 -2.55
N LEU A 110 9.27 10.85 -3.66
CA LEU A 110 8.62 10.49 -4.93
C LEU A 110 7.79 9.21 -4.79
N LEU A 111 8.31 8.17 -4.11
CA LEU A 111 7.56 6.95 -3.86
C LEU A 111 6.22 7.24 -3.15
N THR A 112 6.27 8.04 -2.08
CA THR A 112 5.08 8.34 -1.28
C THR A 112 4.06 9.13 -2.09
N ILE A 113 4.48 10.21 -2.74
CA ILE A 113 3.56 11.09 -3.48
C ILE A 113 3.07 10.40 -4.76
N VAL A 114 3.99 10.00 -5.64
CA VAL A 114 3.64 9.41 -6.94
C VAL A 114 2.93 8.07 -6.75
N GLY A 115 3.43 7.20 -5.85
CA GLY A 115 2.81 5.91 -5.57
C GLY A 115 1.37 6.06 -5.07
N THR A 116 1.12 6.97 -4.13
CA THR A 116 -0.23 7.17 -3.59
C THR A 116 -1.16 7.84 -4.62
N VAL A 117 -0.72 8.92 -5.26
CA VAL A 117 -1.55 9.62 -6.26
C VAL A 117 -1.90 8.71 -7.42
N THR A 118 -0.94 7.94 -7.93
CA THR A 118 -1.19 6.99 -9.03
C THR A 118 -2.14 5.87 -8.59
N ALA A 119 -2.00 5.32 -7.38
CA ALA A 119 -2.89 4.28 -6.87
C ALA A 119 -4.35 4.80 -6.76
N VAL A 120 -4.54 6.01 -6.22
CA VAL A 120 -5.86 6.64 -6.13
C VAL A 120 -6.43 6.93 -7.52
N ALA A 121 -5.62 7.47 -8.43
CA ALA A 121 -6.06 7.75 -9.80
C ALA A 121 -6.48 6.47 -10.54
N ILE A 122 -5.72 5.38 -10.43
CA ILE A 122 -6.09 4.07 -11.00
C ILE A 122 -7.42 3.59 -10.41
N THR A 123 -7.59 3.72 -9.08
CA THR A 123 -8.81 3.30 -8.39
C THR A 123 -10.02 4.11 -8.85
N ASP A 124 -9.95 5.43 -8.75
CA ASP A 124 -11.14 6.28 -8.89
C ASP A 124 -11.45 6.65 -10.34
N LEU A 125 -10.43 6.83 -11.20
CA LEU A 125 -10.61 7.28 -12.56
C LEU A 125 -10.66 6.13 -13.58
N ILE A 126 -10.13 4.96 -13.25
CA ILE A 126 -10.05 3.83 -14.18
C ILE A 126 -10.91 2.66 -13.69
N LEU A 127 -10.58 2.09 -12.53
CA LEU A 127 -11.19 0.82 -12.11
C LEU A 127 -12.64 0.98 -11.66
N LYS A 128 -12.98 2.02 -10.91
CA LYS A 128 -14.37 2.25 -10.49
C LYS A 128 -15.34 2.38 -11.67
N PRO A 129 -15.10 3.26 -12.66
CA PRO A 129 -16.01 3.36 -13.80
C PRO A 129 -15.96 2.12 -14.71
N LEU A 130 -14.80 1.45 -14.84
CA LEU A 130 -14.65 0.26 -15.67
C LEU A 130 -15.43 -0.94 -15.12
N ILE A 131 -15.45 -1.10 -13.79
CA ILE A 131 -16.07 -2.27 -13.12
C ILE A 131 -17.53 -2.00 -12.79
N GLY A 132 -17.91 -0.75 -12.55
CA GLY A 132 -19.31 -0.35 -12.36
C GLY A 132 -20.00 -0.91 -11.11
N ARG A 133 -19.24 -1.57 -10.17
CA ARG A 133 -19.84 -2.14 -8.98
C ARG A 133 -20.36 -1.07 -8.05
N LEU A 134 -21.59 -1.25 -7.59
CA LEU A 134 -22.25 -0.33 -6.64
C LEU A 134 -22.32 -0.91 -5.22
N SER A 135 -22.17 -0.03 -4.24
CA SER A 135 -22.52 -0.28 -2.85
C SER A 135 -23.29 0.92 -2.33
N TYR A 136 -24.52 0.68 -1.87
CA TYR A 136 -25.41 1.74 -1.39
C TYR A 136 -25.56 2.92 -2.39
N GLY A 137 -25.61 2.62 -3.71
CA GLY A 137 -25.81 3.61 -4.76
C GLY A 137 -24.54 4.36 -5.22
N HIS A 138 -23.37 4.01 -4.71
CA HIS A 138 -22.09 4.62 -5.08
C HIS A 138 -21.11 3.60 -5.67
N LEU A 139 -20.26 4.03 -6.61
CA LEU A 139 -19.19 3.19 -7.15
C LEU A 139 -18.23 2.77 -6.02
N SER A 140 -18.13 1.47 -5.77
CA SER A 140 -17.48 0.92 -4.57
C SER A 140 -16.18 0.18 -4.83
N PHE A 141 -16.01 -0.44 -5.98
CA PHE A 141 -14.87 -1.32 -6.27
C PHE A 141 -13.84 -0.67 -7.21
N PRO A 142 -12.58 -0.66 -6.83
CA PRO A 142 -11.99 -0.93 -5.52
C PRO A 142 -12.25 0.18 -4.48
N SER A 143 -12.02 -0.12 -3.18
CA SER A 143 -12.17 0.89 -2.12
C SER A 143 -11.08 1.96 -2.17
N GLY A 144 -11.46 3.23 -2.40
CA GLY A 144 -10.54 4.37 -2.43
C GLY A 144 -9.89 4.67 -1.08
N HIS A 145 -10.67 4.61 0.02
CA HIS A 145 -10.14 4.78 1.39
C HIS A 145 -9.06 3.75 1.71
N THR A 146 -9.32 2.47 1.40
CA THR A 146 -8.33 1.42 1.59
C THR A 146 -7.11 1.65 0.71
N THR A 147 -7.31 2.03 -0.56
CA THR A 147 -6.21 2.26 -1.50
C THR A 147 -5.26 3.35 -1.00
N VAL A 148 -5.77 4.51 -0.59
CA VAL A 148 -4.91 5.61 -0.16
C VAL A 148 -4.14 5.28 1.12
N VAL A 149 -4.81 4.72 2.14
CA VAL A 149 -4.14 4.41 3.42
C VAL A 149 -3.15 3.26 3.25
N ALA A 150 -3.49 2.24 2.46
CA ALA A 150 -2.59 1.14 2.16
C ALA A 150 -1.37 1.60 1.35
N ALA A 151 -1.52 2.49 0.37
CA ALA A 151 -0.41 3.04 -0.39
C ALA A 151 0.59 3.78 0.50
N VAL A 152 0.09 4.64 1.41
CA VAL A 152 0.94 5.32 2.40
C VAL A 152 1.61 4.32 3.34
N ALA A 153 0.89 3.30 3.81
CA ALA A 153 1.42 2.27 4.69
C ALA A 153 2.54 1.45 4.02
N PHE A 154 2.36 1.03 2.76
CA PHE A 154 3.39 0.30 2.01
C PHE A 154 4.61 1.17 1.71
N ALA A 155 4.40 2.43 1.30
CA ALA A 155 5.51 3.37 1.14
C ALA A 155 6.28 3.55 2.45
N THR A 156 5.58 3.71 3.58
CA THR A 156 6.18 3.81 4.91
C THR A 156 6.97 2.55 5.27
N ALA A 157 6.41 1.35 5.04
CA ALA A 157 7.09 0.09 5.31
C ALA A 157 8.39 -0.06 4.50
N ILE A 158 8.37 0.29 3.19
CA ILE A 158 9.56 0.29 2.32
C ILE A 158 10.60 1.30 2.84
N LEU A 159 10.17 2.50 3.23
CA LEU A 159 11.07 3.53 3.76
C LEU A 159 11.71 3.12 5.08
N ILE A 160 10.96 2.52 5.98
CA ILE A 160 11.45 2.02 7.26
C ILE A 160 12.39 0.84 7.05
N ALA A 161 12.07 -0.11 6.17
CA ALA A 161 12.95 -1.24 5.86
C ALA A 161 14.33 -0.79 5.38
N GLY A 162 14.41 0.26 4.55
CA GLY A 162 15.66 0.86 4.07
C GLY A 162 16.24 1.95 4.99
N ALA A 163 15.69 2.21 6.17
CA ALA A 163 16.17 3.25 7.07
C ALA A 163 17.47 2.84 7.78
N ARG A 164 18.28 3.87 8.17
CA ARG A 164 19.49 3.65 9.00
C ARG A 164 19.16 3.56 10.48
N TRP A 165 18.09 4.17 10.90
CA TRP A 165 17.59 4.21 12.25
C TRP A 165 16.09 3.86 12.26
N PRO A 166 15.65 3.04 13.19
CA PRO A 166 16.42 2.33 14.22
C PRO A 166 17.35 1.27 13.60
N ARG A 167 18.48 1.01 14.28
CA ARG A 167 19.46 -0.01 13.83
C ARG A 167 18.94 -1.44 13.92
N SER A 168 18.00 -1.68 14.83
CA SER A 168 17.38 -2.98 15.02
C SER A 168 16.46 -3.33 13.82
N THR A 169 16.73 -4.47 13.18
CA THR A 169 15.88 -5.03 12.13
C THR A 169 14.49 -5.37 12.65
N ILE A 170 14.41 -5.87 13.89
CA ILE A 170 13.14 -6.21 14.53
C ILE A 170 12.27 -4.95 14.68
N LEU A 171 12.83 -3.85 15.19
CA LEU A 171 12.07 -2.60 15.32
C LEU A 171 11.58 -2.07 13.96
N ARG A 172 12.38 -2.20 12.90
CA ARG A 172 11.95 -1.81 11.55
C ARG A 172 10.81 -2.68 11.02
N LEU A 173 10.90 -4.00 11.25
CA LEU A 173 9.83 -4.92 10.88
C LEU A 173 8.54 -4.62 11.66
N VAL A 174 8.63 -4.46 12.98
CA VAL A 174 7.46 -4.13 13.82
C VAL A 174 6.83 -2.81 13.39
N ALA A 175 7.62 -1.76 13.14
CA ALA A 175 7.09 -0.47 12.69
C ALA A 175 6.46 -0.55 11.28
N GLY A 176 7.05 -1.29 10.35
CA GLY A 176 6.48 -1.54 9.04
C GLY A 176 5.17 -2.34 9.11
N LEU A 177 5.14 -3.40 9.91
CA LEU A 177 3.94 -4.19 10.15
C LEU A 177 2.84 -3.36 10.84
N ALA A 178 3.20 -2.49 11.80
CA ALA A 178 2.24 -1.59 12.44
C ALA A 178 1.59 -0.64 11.44
N ALA A 179 2.37 -0.06 10.51
CA ALA A 179 1.81 0.77 9.45
C ALA A 179 0.80 0.00 8.57
N VAL A 180 1.13 -1.23 8.19
CA VAL A 180 0.24 -2.10 7.42
C VAL A 180 -0.99 -2.49 8.24
N ALA A 181 -0.82 -2.77 9.53
CA ALA A 181 -1.93 -3.13 10.43
C ALA A 181 -2.95 -2.00 10.57
N VAL A 182 -2.51 -0.72 10.60
CA VAL A 182 -3.42 0.43 10.58
C VAL A 182 -4.28 0.42 9.31
N ALA A 183 -3.67 0.18 8.15
CA ALA A 183 -4.42 0.11 6.90
C ALA A 183 -5.39 -1.09 6.88
N VAL A 184 -5.03 -2.25 7.45
CA VAL A 184 -5.95 -3.38 7.66
C VAL A 184 -7.11 -2.97 8.57
N GLY A 185 -6.82 -2.25 9.64
CA GLY A 185 -7.85 -1.70 10.53
C GLY A 185 -8.83 -0.79 9.81
N VAL A 186 -8.36 0.08 8.91
CA VAL A 186 -9.22 0.92 8.05
C VAL A 186 -10.11 0.05 7.17
N ALA A 187 -9.55 -0.95 6.47
CA ALA A 187 -10.31 -1.85 5.60
C ALA A 187 -11.42 -2.59 6.37
N ILE A 188 -11.09 -3.16 7.52
CA ILE A 188 -12.04 -3.86 8.40
C ILE A 188 -13.13 -2.89 8.90
N SER A 189 -12.74 -1.65 9.27
CA SER A 189 -13.67 -0.62 9.74
C SER A 189 -14.67 -0.18 8.67
N LEU A 190 -14.23 -0.07 7.41
CA LEU A 190 -15.12 0.25 6.27
C LEU A 190 -16.21 -0.82 6.09
N VAL A 191 -15.86 -2.10 6.27
CA VAL A 191 -16.80 -3.21 6.21
C VAL A 191 -17.74 -3.20 7.42
N ALA A 192 -17.19 -2.96 8.62
CA ALA A 192 -17.99 -2.89 9.85
C ALA A 192 -19.05 -1.80 9.79
N LEU A 193 -18.70 -0.62 9.26
CA LEU A 193 -19.58 0.54 9.08
C LEU A 193 -20.46 0.47 7.81
N ARG A 194 -20.42 -0.62 7.06
CA ARG A 194 -21.20 -0.83 5.84
C ARG A 194 -20.92 0.18 4.72
N VAL A 195 -19.70 0.71 4.66
CA VAL A 195 -19.28 1.64 3.60
C VAL A 195 -18.85 0.88 2.34
N HIS A 196 -18.16 -0.26 2.53
CA HIS A 196 -17.65 -1.12 1.46
C HIS A 196 -17.87 -2.60 1.79
N TYR A 197 -17.86 -3.44 0.75
CA TYR A 197 -17.78 -4.87 0.90
C TYR A 197 -16.33 -5.33 1.14
N ALA A 198 -16.14 -6.49 1.76
CA ALA A 198 -14.82 -7.03 2.05
C ALA A 198 -13.93 -7.16 0.79
N THR A 199 -14.52 -7.61 -0.34
CA THR A 199 -13.77 -7.75 -1.60
C THR A 199 -13.36 -6.41 -2.21
N ASP A 200 -14.10 -5.32 -1.98
CA ASP A 200 -13.71 -3.97 -2.41
C ASP A 200 -12.43 -3.51 -1.68
N THR A 201 -12.34 -3.81 -0.39
CA THR A 201 -11.17 -3.44 0.43
C THR A 201 -9.95 -4.28 0.07
N VAL A 202 -10.12 -5.58 -0.18
CA VAL A 202 -9.02 -6.44 -0.67
C VAL A 202 -8.48 -5.94 -2.00
N ALA A 203 -9.37 -5.57 -2.93
CA ALA A 203 -8.95 -5.01 -4.21
C ALA A 203 -8.23 -3.67 -4.05
N GLY A 204 -8.69 -2.78 -3.14
CA GLY A 204 -7.99 -1.53 -2.81
C GLY A 204 -6.57 -1.76 -2.29
N TYR A 205 -6.38 -2.79 -1.45
CA TYR A 205 -5.05 -3.24 -1.02
C TYR A 205 -4.17 -3.69 -2.17
N CYS A 206 -4.74 -4.51 -3.08
CA CYS A 206 -4.02 -5.01 -4.24
C CYS A 206 -3.60 -3.88 -5.18
N VAL A 207 -4.46 -2.89 -5.42
CA VAL A 207 -4.11 -1.70 -6.23
C VAL A 207 -2.97 -0.92 -5.58
N ALA A 208 -3.07 -0.62 -4.28
CA ALA A 208 -2.04 0.08 -3.54
C ALA A 208 -0.69 -0.65 -3.59
N LEU A 209 -0.69 -1.95 -3.32
CA LEU A 209 0.51 -2.78 -3.29
C LEU A 209 1.18 -2.86 -4.66
N ALA A 210 0.41 -3.18 -5.71
CA ALA A 210 0.90 -3.26 -7.07
C ALA A 210 1.50 -1.93 -7.53
N THR A 211 0.80 -0.82 -7.29
CA THR A 211 1.23 0.52 -7.72
C THR A 211 2.49 0.98 -6.97
N VAL A 212 2.51 0.86 -5.63
CA VAL A 212 3.66 1.30 -4.82
C VAL A 212 4.92 0.48 -5.16
N LEU A 213 4.79 -0.84 -5.32
CA LEU A 213 5.93 -1.69 -5.72
C LEU A 213 6.40 -1.36 -7.14
N THR A 214 5.48 -1.12 -8.08
CA THR A 214 5.84 -0.71 -9.46
C THR A 214 6.60 0.61 -9.46
N VAL A 215 6.10 1.63 -8.75
CA VAL A 215 6.78 2.92 -8.63
C VAL A 215 8.15 2.76 -7.96
N ALA A 216 8.27 1.94 -6.92
CA ALA A 216 9.56 1.66 -6.28
C ALA A 216 10.56 1.02 -7.25
N LEU A 217 10.15 0.02 -8.03
CA LEU A 217 10.98 -0.61 -9.06
C LEU A 217 11.39 0.38 -10.15
N CYS A 218 10.46 1.20 -10.64
CA CYS A 218 10.75 2.25 -11.63
C CYS A 218 11.77 3.25 -11.10
N LEU A 219 11.61 3.74 -9.88
CA LEU A 219 12.56 4.68 -9.26
C LEU A 219 13.93 4.05 -9.07
N ASP A 220 14.01 2.78 -8.69
CA ASP A 220 15.26 2.05 -8.54
C ASP A 220 15.96 1.78 -9.88
N PHE A 221 15.19 1.64 -10.97
CA PHE A 221 15.73 1.46 -12.31
C PHE A 221 16.26 2.79 -12.92
N ILE A 222 15.55 3.88 -12.65
CA ILE A 222 15.83 5.21 -13.22
C ILE A 222 16.90 5.95 -12.40
N GLY A 223 16.86 5.86 -11.08
CA GLY A 223 17.68 6.63 -10.15
C GLY A 223 19.19 6.59 -10.40
N PRO A 224 19.81 5.42 -10.66
CA PRO A 224 21.24 5.33 -10.98
C PRO A 224 21.63 6.00 -12.30
N ARG A 225 20.72 6.06 -13.27
CA ARG A 225 20.99 6.60 -14.63
C ARG A 225 21.11 8.11 -14.65
N PHE A 226 20.36 8.82 -13.82
CA PHE A 226 20.39 10.28 -13.79
C PHE A 226 21.66 10.87 -13.11
N ARG A 227 22.43 10.06 -12.37
CA ARG A 227 23.63 10.52 -11.65
C ARG A 227 24.96 10.22 -12.37
N ARG A 228 24.96 9.51 -13.50
CA ARG A 228 26.17 9.15 -14.25
C ARG A 228 26.85 10.28 -15.09
N PRO A 229 26.25 11.43 -15.43
CA PRO A 229 26.87 12.36 -16.35
C PRO A 229 28.01 13.24 -15.77
N GLN A 230 28.34 13.17 -14.48
CA GLN A 230 29.30 14.14 -13.87
C GLN A 230 30.73 13.62 -13.61
N LEU A 231 31.09 12.42 -14.06
CA LEU A 231 32.40 11.83 -13.78
C LEU A 231 33.27 11.64 -15.06
N GLN A 232 32.95 12.30 -16.18
CA GLN A 232 33.74 12.27 -17.41
C GLN A 232 34.07 13.69 -17.93
N GLN A 233 34.44 14.59 -17.03
CA GLN A 233 35.13 15.83 -17.42
C GLN A 233 36.39 15.99 -16.58
#